data_e45d0a6e3bcc2b19d39856266ff46fec
#
_entry.id   e45d0a6e3bcc2b19d39856266ff46fec
#
_cell.length_a   1.000
_cell.length_b   1.000
_cell.length_c   1.000
_cell.angle_alpha   90.00
_cell.angle_beta   90.00
_cell.angle_gamma   90.00
#
_symmetry.space_group_name_H-M   'P 1'
#
loop_
_entity.id
_entity.type
_entity.pdbx_description
1 polymer ?
#
loop_
_entity_poly.entity_id
_entity_poly.type
_entity_poly.pdbx_seq_one_letter_code
_entity_poly.pdbx_strand_id
1 'polypeptide(L)'
;LPEAVYGLPEVKRDDIRTARLIAVPGCYPTSVQLGYLPLLENNLLPEQTLIADCKSGVSGAGRGAKVGSLLCETSESVMAYGVAGHRHLPEIRQGLAWFAGKPVSLTFVPHLMPMVRGIHSTLYAFAPDLDASVDLQTLYEERYANEPFVDVMPAGSHPATRSVKGSNMCRIAVHHHADTGQIVVLSVIDNLVKGASGQAVQNMNLMFGLDETAGLNHVALMP
;
A
#
# COMPACT_ATOMS: atom_id res chain seq x y z
N LEU A 1 14.18 -1.75 17.12
CA LEU A 1 14.19 -1.20 18.47
C LEU A 1 12.89 -1.58 19.15
N PRO A 2 12.91 -2.16 20.38
CA PRO A 2 11.69 -2.65 21.04
C PRO A 2 10.65 -1.56 21.33
N GLU A 3 11.07 -0.30 21.44
CA GLU A 3 10.20 0.86 21.71
C GLU A 3 9.58 1.49 20.45
N ALA A 4 9.99 1.06 19.26
CA ALA A 4 9.51 1.66 18.01
C ALA A 4 8.11 1.12 17.65
N VAL A 5 7.16 2.03 17.44
CA VAL A 5 5.84 1.70 16.92
C VAL A 5 5.87 1.76 15.40
N TYR A 6 5.27 0.79 14.75
CA TYR A 6 5.11 0.78 13.29
C TYR A 6 4.07 1.81 12.87
N GLY A 7 4.50 2.79 12.10
CA GLY A 7 3.75 4.00 11.81
C GLY A 7 2.78 3.86 10.62
N LEU A 8 1.91 2.85 10.64
CA LEU A 8 0.77 2.75 9.73
C LEU A 8 -0.49 3.22 10.48
N PRO A 9 -0.91 4.49 10.30
CA PRO A 9 -1.99 5.09 11.10
C PRO A 9 -3.31 4.32 11.05
N GLU A 10 -3.64 3.76 9.89
CA GLU A 10 -4.88 3.00 9.65
C GLU A 10 -4.98 1.73 10.51
N VAL A 11 -3.88 1.32 11.15
CA VAL A 11 -3.80 0.11 11.99
C VAL A 11 -3.35 0.41 13.42
N LYS A 12 -2.46 1.41 13.59
CA LYS A 12 -1.74 1.66 14.84
C LYS A 12 -1.97 3.07 15.42
N ARG A 13 -3.08 3.72 15.07
CA ARG A 13 -3.36 5.13 15.45
C ARG A 13 -3.19 5.39 16.95
N ASP A 14 -3.72 4.53 17.81
CA ASP A 14 -3.65 4.74 19.25
C ASP A 14 -2.25 4.48 19.81
N ASP A 15 -1.54 3.48 19.30
CA ASP A 15 -0.15 3.23 19.65
C ASP A 15 0.75 4.41 19.24
N ILE A 16 0.50 4.99 18.06
CA ILE A 16 1.25 6.13 17.51
C ILE A 16 1.09 7.36 18.40
N ARG A 17 -0.11 7.63 18.91
CA ARG A 17 -0.38 8.79 19.79
C ARG A 17 0.48 8.82 21.05
N THR A 18 0.91 7.68 21.54
CA THR A 18 1.70 7.55 22.77
C THR A 18 3.16 7.19 22.50
N ALA A 19 3.54 7.00 21.25
CA ALA A 19 4.87 6.57 20.87
C ALA A 19 5.91 7.69 21.00
N ARG A 20 7.13 7.32 21.35
CA ARG A 20 8.31 8.20 21.33
C ARG A 20 9.16 8.03 20.07
N LEU A 21 8.99 6.90 19.40
CA LEU A 21 9.74 6.54 18.20
C LEU A 21 8.82 5.83 17.23
N ILE A 22 8.79 6.30 15.99
CA ILE A 22 7.98 5.71 14.92
C ILE A 22 8.90 5.12 13.84
N ALA A 23 8.63 3.87 13.49
CA ALA A 23 9.16 3.24 12.28
C ALA A 23 8.15 3.49 11.14
N VAL A 24 8.40 4.54 10.35
CA VAL A 24 7.51 4.89 9.23
C VAL A 24 7.61 3.81 8.14
N PRO A 25 6.50 3.22 7.70
CA PRO A 25 6.48 2.20 6.65
C PRO A 25 7.14 2.63 5.35
N GLY A 26 7.76 1.68 4.66
CA GLY A 26 8.22 1.88 3.30
C GLY A 26 7.06 2.06 2.31
N CYS A 27 7.36 2.57 1.12
CA CYS A 27 6.34 2.88 0.12
C CYS A 27 5.58 1.63 -0.38
N TYR A 28 6.28 0.57 -0.74
CA TYR A 28 5.63 -0.70 -1.09
C TYR A 28 4.87 -1.33 0.08
N PRO A 29 5.45 -1.43 1.29
CA PRO A 29 4.72 -1.91 2.47
C PRO A 29 3.41 -1.17 2.69
N THR A 30 3.39 0.14 2.60
CA THR A 30 2.15 0.94 2.75
C THR A 30 1.08 0.51 1.75
N SER A 31 1.41 0.50 0.45
CA SER A 31 0.45 0.16 -0.60
C SER A 31 -0.06 -1.28 -0.50
N VAL A 32 0.84 -2.24 -0.26
CA VAL A 32 0.50 -3.67 -0.21
C VAL A 32 -0.29 -4.01 1.05
N GLN A 33 0.12 -3.49 2.20
CA GLN A 33 -0.55 -3.76 3.47
C GLN A 33 -1.97 -3.18 3.49
N LEU A 34 -2.14 -1.92 3.08
CA LEU A 34 -3.48 -1.33 2.98
C LEU A 34 -4.36 -2.08 1.97
N GLY A 35 -3.80 -2.56 0.87
CA GLY A 35 -4.58 -3.33 -0.09
C GLY A 35 -5.08 -4.68 0.44
N TYR A 36 -4.27 -5.42 1.21
CA TYR A 36 -4.66 -6.72 1.74
C TYR A 36 -5.39 -6.68 3.09
N LEU A 37 -5.30 -5.57 3.82
CA LEU A 37 -5.77 -5.47 5.21
C LEU A 37 -7.20 -5.97 5.43
N PRO A 38 -8.23 -5.52 4.67
CA PRO A 38 -9.59 -5.96 4.91
C PRO A 38 -9.79 -7.47 4.70
N LEU A 39 -9.10 -8.07 3.75
CA LEU A 39 -9.20 -9.51 3.47
C LEU A 39 -8.60 -10.35 4.59
N LEU A 40 -7.46 -9.91 5.16
CA LEU A 40 -6.73 -10.63 6.19
C LEU A 40 -7.37 -10.48 7.57
N GLU A 41 -7.83 -9.28 7.94
CA GLU A 41 -8.52 -9.03 9.22
C GLU A 41 -9.82 -9.85 9.33
N ASN A 42 -10.49 -10.12 8.20
CA ASN A 42 -11.72 -10.90 8.15
C ASN A 42 -11.50 -12.40 7.87
N ASN A 43 -10.24 -12.86 7.84
CA ASN A 43 -9.89 -14.26 7.59
C ASN A 43 -10.50 -14.84 6.30
N LEU A 44 -10.67 -14.02 5.27
CA LEU A 44 -11.31 -14.45 4.01
C LEU A 44 -10.37 -15.25 3.11
N LEU A 45 -9.08 -15.27 3.45
CA LEU A 45 -8.07 -15.96 2.65
C LEU A 45 -7.63 -17.24 3.36
N PRO A 46 -7.85 -18.41 2.76
CA PRO A 46 -7.26 -19.65 3.23
C PRO A 46 -5.72 -19.56 3.21
N GLU A 47 -5.01 -20.57 3.72
CA GLU A 47 -3.55 -20.60 3.75
C GLU A 47 -2.96 -20.65 2.33
N GLN A 48 -2.75 -19.49 1.75
CA GLN A 48 -2.29 -19.35 0.38
C GLN A 48 -1.10 -18.42 0.24
N THR A 49 -0.43 -18.56 -0.89
CA THR A 49 0.56 -17.60 -1.34
C THR A 49 -0.15 -16.38 -1.93
N LEU A 50 0.00 -15.24 -1.27
CA LEU A 50 -0.38 -13.95 -1.83
C LEU A 50 0.65 -13.50 -2.87
N ILE A 51 0.21 -12.76 -3.88
CA ILE A 51 1.10 -12.20 -4.89
C ILE A 51 0.91 -10.69 -4.93
N ALA A 52 2.00 -9.94 -4.73
CA ALA A 52 2.04 -8.50 -4.87
C ALA A 52 2.96 -8.14 -6.05
N ASP A 53 2.37 -7.84 -7.18
CA ASP A 53 3.04 -7.37 -8.39
C ASP A 53 2.96 -5.84 -8.45
N CYS A 54 4.07 -5.16 -8.14
CA CYS A 54 4.08 -3.74 -7.86
C CYS A 54 4.94 -2.96 -8.87
N LYS A 55 4.40 -1.84 -9.35
CA LYS A 55 5.03 -0.94 -10.30
C LYS A 55 5.36 0.38 -9.61
N SER A 56 6.63 0.80 -9.62
CA SER A 56 7.08 2.04 -8.97
C SER A 56 7.75 2.98 -9.94
N GLY A 57 7.51 4.27 -9.74
CA GLY A 57 8.32 5.30 -10.37
C GLY A 57 9.76 5.34 -9.86
N VAL A 58 10.65 5.89 -10.66
CA VAL A 58 12.12 5.90 -10.48
C VAL A 58 12.54 6.62 -9.19
N SER A 59 11.75 7.61 -8.74
CA SER A 59 12.04 8.35 -7.49
C SER A 59 12.10 7.44 -6.25
N GLY A 60 11.50 6.24 -6.30
CA GLY A 60 11.59 5.24 -5.24
C GLY A 60 12.99 4.67 -5.03
N ALA A 61 13.88 4.79 -6.01
CA ALA A 61 15.28 4.41 -5.90
C ALA A 61 16.13 5.42 -5.07
N GLY A 62 15.55 6.57 -4.70
CA GLY A 62 16.23 7.63 -3.96
C GLY A 62 17.12 8.49 -4.85
N ARG A 63 17.92 9.38 -4.22
CA ARG A 63 18.76 10.38 -4.91
C ARG A 63 20.19 9.90 -5.25
N GLY A 64 20.53 8.66 -4.92
CA GLY A 64 21.84 8.10 -5.26
C GLY A 64 22.02 7.98 -6.77
N ALA A 65 23.12 8.54 -7.28
CA ALA A 65 23.47 8.45 -8.70
C ALA A 65 23.88 7.00 -9.03
N LYS A 66 23.03 6.32 -9.79
CA LYS A 66 23.27 4.96 -10.31
C LYS A 66 22.89 4.91 -11.77
N VAL A 67 23.63 4.18 -12.58
CA VAL A 67 23.35 4.01 -14.01
C VAL A 67 21.89 3.60 -14.23
N GLY A 68 21.41 2.56 -13.55
CA GLY A 68 20.03 2.06 -13.71
C GLY A 68 18.92 3.00 -13.20
N SER A 69 19.24 4.21 -12.71
CA SER A 69 18.27 5.26 -12.38
C SER A 69 18.41 6.52 -13.22
N LEU A 70 19.29 6.50 -14.24
CA LEU A 70 19.41 7.60 -15.19
C LEU A 70 18.18 7.64 -16.11
N LEU A 71 17.82 8.83 -16.55
CA LEU A 71 16.64 9.04 -17.41
C LEU A 71 16.72 8.21 -18.70
N CYS A 72 17.89 8.17 -19.34
CA CYS A 72 18.10 7.40 -20.57
C CYS A 72 18.01 5.88 -20.37
N GLU A 73 18.22 5.39 -19.16
CA GLU A 73 18.14 3.96 -18.84
C GLU A 73 16.73 3.53 -18.38
N THR A 74 15.96 4.48 -17.84
CA THR A 74 14.63 4.21 -17.27
C THR A 74 13.48 4.62 -18.17
N SER A 75 13.69 5.57 -19.10
CA SER A 75 12.65 5.95 -20.07
C SER A 75 12.42 4.83 -21.07
N GLU A 76 11.14 4.61 -21.40
CA GLU A 76 10.68 3.58 -22.35
C GLU A 76 11.06 2.12 -21.96
N SER A 77 11.39 1.89 -20.69
CA SER A 77 11.77 0.57 -20.16
C SER A 77 10.98 0.21 -18.92
N VAL A 78 10.52 -1.03 -18.87
CA VAL A 78 9.91 -1.64 -17.67
C VAL A 78 10.79 -2.81 -17.21
N MET A 79 11.22 -2.80 -15.96
CA MET A 79 12.16 -3.80 -15.47
C MET A 79 11.72 -4.30 -14.08
N ALA A 80 11.59 -5.63 -13.93
CA ALA A 80 11.48 -6.24 -12.60
C ALA A 80 12.84 -6.19 -11.89
N TYR A 81 12.83 -5.96 -10.58
CA TYR A 81 14.06 -5.95 -9.78
C TYR A 81 13.82 -6.56 -8.39
N GLY A 82 14.89 -7.01 -7.75
CA GLY A 82 14.83 -7.52 -6.38
C GLY A 82 13.89 -8.72 -6.19
N VAL A 83 13.63 -9.51 -7.24
CA VAL A 83 12.70 -10.65 -7.22
C VAL A 83 13.15 -11.75 -6.24
N ALA A 84 14.45 -12.02 -6.17
CA ALA A 84 15.02 -13.00 -5.24
C ALA A 84 15.04 -12.51 -3.77
N GLY A 85 14.85 -11.22 -3.52
CA GLY A 85 14.82 -10.63 -2.19
C GLY A 85 14.92 -9.10 -2.26
N HIS A 86 13.86 -8.42 -1.90
CA HIS A 86 13.80 -6.96 -1.79
C HIS A 86 13.76 -6.57 -0.31
N ARG A 87 14.40 -5.45 0.06
CA ARG A 87 14.46 -4.97 1.45
C ARG A 87 13.09 -4.77 2.11
N HIS A 88 12.04 -4.49 1.35
CA HIS A 88 10.68 -4.33 1.86
C HIS A 88 9.93 -5.66 2.04
N LEU A 89 10.40 -6.78 1.48
CA LEU A 89 9.70 -8.05 1.60
C LEU A 89 9.52 -8.52 3.07
N PRO A 90 10.56 -8.47 3.94
CA PRO A 90 10.38 -8.83 5.35
C PRO A 90 9.38 -7.92 6.06
N GLU A 91 9.41 -6.62 5.78
CA GLU A 91 8.49 -5.63 6.35
C GLU A 91 7.04 -5.89 5.92
N ILE A 92 6.80 -6.17 4.64
CA ILE A 92 5.45 -6.50 4.15
C ILE A 92 4.94 -7.76 4.83
N ARG A 93 5.76 -8.83 4.85
CA ARG A 93 5.38 -10.10 5.50
C ARG A 93 5.05 -9.93 6.97
N GLN A 94 5.81 -9.12 7.69
CA GLN A 94 5.56 -8.82 9.10
C GLN A 94 4.19 -8.16 9.29
N GLY A 95 3.88 -7.12 8.52
CA GLY A 95 2.58 -6.44 8.60
C GLY A 95 1.41 -7.36 8.25
N LEU A 96 1.51 -8.09 7.14
CA LEU A 96 0.47 -9.04 6.73
C LEU A 96 0.25 -10.14 7.78
N ALA A 97 1.33 -10.62 8.43
CA ALA A 97 1.22 -11.60 9.50
C ALA A 97 0.52 -11.04 10.76
N TRP A 98 0.71 -9.77 11.07
CA TRP A 98 -0.04 -9.11 12.15
C TRP A 98 -1.54 -9.07 11.85
N PHE A 99 -1.93 -8.75 10.63
CA PHE A 99 -3.34 -8.67 10.23
C PHE A 99 -4.00 -10.04 10.21
N ALA A 100 -3.29 -11.05 9.71
CA ALA A 100 -3.79 -12.42 9.62
C ALA A 100 -3.72 -13.19 10.95
N GLY A 101 -3.02 -12.69 11.96
CA GLY A 101 -2.73 -13.42 13.21
C GLY A 101 -1.85 -14.66 13.02
N LYS A 102 -1.28 -14.87 11.84
CA LYS A 102 -0.45 -16.02 11.44
C LYS A 102 0.54 -15.65 10.36
N PRO A 103 1.63 -16.41 10.16
CA PRO A 103 2.55 -16.19 9.05
C PRO A 103 1.85 -16.24 7.69
N VAL A 104 2.23 -15.34 6.79
CA VAL A 104 1.68 -15.25 5.44
C VAL A 104 2.78 -15.51 4.40
N SER A 105 2.50 -16.38 3.44
CA SER A 105 3.35 -16.56 2.27
C SER A 105 3.08 -15.47 1.25
N LEU A 106 4.12 -14.76 0.81
CA LEU A 106 4.03 -13.67 -0.15
C LEU A 106 5.09 -13.78 -1.23
N THR A 107 4.67 -13.79 -2.48
CA THR A 107 5.51 -13.50 -3.64
C THR A 107 5.43 -12.00 -3.92
N PHE A 108 6.55 -11.29 -3.84
CA PHE A 108 6.63 -9.86 -4.09
C PHE A 108 7.53 -9.58 -5.30
N VAL A 109 6.97 -8.95 -6.32
CA VAL A 109 7.67 -8.62 -7.57
C VAL A 109 7.56 -7.11 -7.82
N PRO A 110 8.57 -6.32 -7.44
CA PRO A 110 8.60 -4.90 -7.77
C PRO A 110 9.13 -4.67 -9.18
N HIS A 111 8.55 -3.70 -9.87
CA HIS A 111 8.99 -3.23 -11.18
C HIS A 111 9.33 -1.74 -11.14
N LEU A 112 10.34 -1.36 -11.89
CA LEU A 112 10.65 0.03 -12.18
C LEU A 112 9.96 0.43 -13.48
N MET A 113 9.23 1.54 -13.42
CA MET A 113 8.44 2.07 -14.54
C MET A 113 9.04 3.36 -15.07
N PRO A 114 8.86 3.69 -16.37
CA PRO A 114 9.32 4.94 -16.97
C PRO A 114 8.46 6.13 -16.53
N MET A 115 8.32 6.32 -15.23
CA MET A 115 7.62 7.45 -14.60
C MET A 115 8.39 7.92 -13.37
N VAL A 116 8.24 9.18 -12.99
CA VAL A 116 8.98 9.74 -11.86
C VAL A 116 8.38 9.29 -10.52
N ARG A 117 7.07 9.42 -10.34
CA ARG A 117 6.36 9.19 -9.06
C ARG A 117 5.20 8.23 -9.22
N GLY A 118 4.84 7.59 -8.12
CA GLY A 118 3.70 6.72 -7.97
C GLY A 118 4.07 5.27 -7.77
N ILE A 119 3.23 4.55 -7.03
CA ILE A 119 3.22 3.10 -6.96
C ILE A 119 1.84 2.63 -7.39
N HIS A 120 1.82 1.61 -8.23
CA HIS A 120 0.63 0.83 -8.55
C HIS A 120 0.89 -0.62 -8.15
N SER A 121 0.19 -1.09 -7.12
CA SER A 121 0.24 -2.47 -6.65
C SER A 121 -0.96 -3.24 -7.20
N THR A 122 -0.71 -4.33 -7.93
CA THR A 122 -1.71 -5.31 -8.30
C THR A 122 -1.53 -6.50 -7.37
N LEU A 123 -2.52 -6.73 -6.52
CA LEU A 123 -2.47 -7.71 -5.45
C LEU A 123 -3.44 -8.84 -5.78
N TYR A 124 -2.93 -10.05 -5.79
CA TYR A 124 -3.73 -11.23 -6.12
C TYR A 124 -3.91 -12.11 -4.90
N ALA A 125 -5.14 -12.51 -4.65
CA ALA A 125 -5.52 -13.50 -3.67
C ALA A 125 -6.49 -14.50 -4.31
N PHE A 126 -6.67 -15.65 -3.65
CA PHE A 126 -7.55 -16.69 -4.14
C PHE A 126 -8.44 -17.19 -2.99
N ALA A 127 -9.73 -17.08 -3.15
CA ALA A 127 -10.75 -17.49 -2.19
C ALA A 127 -11.88 -18.25 -2.91
N PRO A 128 -11.64 -19.51 -3.32
CA PRO A 128 -12.59 -20.27 -4.13
C PRO A 128 -13.89 -20.56 -3.38
N ASP A 129 -13.82 -20.63 -2.05
CA ASP A 129 -14.93 -20.93 -1.16
C ASP A 129 -15.46 -19.65 -0.47
N LEU A 130 -15.23 -18.48 -1.07
CA LEU A 130 -15.75 -17.22 -0.52
C LEU A 130 -17.28 -17.28 -0.48
N ASP A 131 -17.84 -17.06 0.70
CA ASP A 131 -19.29 -17.04 0.87
C ASP A 131 -19.92 -15.98 -0.04
N ALA A 132 -20.93 -16.35 -0.80
CA ALA A 132 -21.63 -15.48 -1.74
C ALA A 132 -22.32 -14.28 -1.06
N SER A 133 -22.52 -14.33 0.25
CA SER A 133 -23.04 -13.19 1.03
C SER A 133 -21.99 -12.11 1.32
N VAL A 134 -20.70 -12.41 1.13
CA VAL A 134 -19.60 -11.43 1.37
C VAL A 134 -19.52 -10.48 0.18
N ASP A 135 -19.92 -9.24 0.40
CA ASP A 135 -19.67 -8.14 -0.52
C ASP A 135 -18.32 -7.49 -0.23
N LEU A 136 -17.33 -7.79 -1.06
CA LEU A 136 -15.97 -7.24 -0.89
C LEU A 136 -15.93 -5.72 -1.05
N GLN A 137 -16.78 -5.12 -1.88
CA GLN A 137 -16.85 -3.67 -2.03
C GLN A 137 -17.26 -3.03 -0.70
N THR A 138 -18.36 -3.47 -0.14
CA THR A 138 -18.86 -3.01 1.17
C THR A 138 -17.84 -3.24 2.28
N LEU A 139 -17.17 -4.41 2.30
CA LEU A 139 -16.14 -4.72 3.28
C LEU A 139 -15.01 -3.69 3.28
N TYR A 140 -14.52 -3.30 2.11
CA TYR A 140 -13.47 -2.29 1.98
C TYR A 140 -13.98 -0.89 2.34
N GLU A 141 -15.17 -0.50 1.89
CA GLU A 141 -15.78 0.79 2.20
C GLU A 141 -15.99 0.97 3.71
N GLU A 142 -16.54 -0.02 4.40
CA GLU A 142 -16.74 0.01 5.85
C GLU A 142 -15.41 0.08 6.61
N ARG A 143 -14.41 -0.74 6.20
CA ARG A 143 -13.11 -0.75 6.85
C ARG A 143 -12.40 0.60 6.78
N TYR A 144 -12.56 1.31 5.67
CA TYR A 144 -11.85 2.57 5.42
C TYR A 144 -12.74 3.82 5.56
N ALA A 145 -13.99 3.69 5.98
CA ALA A 145 -14.94 4.79 6.08
C ALA A 145 -14.44 5.99 6.93
N ASN A 146 -13.61 5.71 7.95
CA ASN A 146 -13.08 6.72 8.86
C ASN A 146 -11.58 7.00 8.65
N GLU A 147 -11.00 6.55 7.54
CA GLU A 147 -9.59 6.74 7.24
C GLU A 147 -9.40 7.91 6.27
N PRO A 148 -8.88 9.07 6.74
CA PRO A 148 -8.88 10.30 5.95
C PRO A 148 -8.05 10.21 4.67
N PHE A 149 -7.12 9.25 4.60
CA PHE A 149 -6.20 9.11 3.48
C PHE A 149 -6.31 7.77 2.73
N VAL A 150 -7.42 7.05 2.93
CA VAL A 150 -7.74 5.87 2.11
C VAL A 150 -9.08 6.10 1.42
N ASP A 151 -9.06 6.03 0.10
CA ASP A 151 -10.22 6.21 -0.78
C ASP A 151 -10.52 4.88 -1.49
N VAL A 152 -11.60 4.23 -1.08
CA VAL A 152 -12.11 3.04 -1.78
C VAL A 152 -12.94 3.51 -2.94
N MET A 153 -12.46 3.21 -4.15
CA MET A 153 -13.12 3.64 -5.38
C MET A 153 -14.37 2.82 -5.65
N PRO A 154 -15.36 3.38 -6.36
CA PRO A 154 -16.57 2.64 -6.74
C PRO A 154 -16.26 1.32 -7.45
N ALA A 155 -17.15 0.34 -7.30
CA ALA A 155 -17.00 -0.97 -7.93
C ALA A 155 -16.73 -0.85 -9.44
N GLY A 156 -15.83 -1.69 -9.95
CA GLY A 156 -15.41 -1.66 -11.35
C GLY A 156 -14.38 -0.58 -11.71
N SER A 157 -13.93 0.22 -10.75
CA SER A 157 -12.92 1.28 -10.99
C SER A 157 -11.51 0.73 -11.16
N HIS A 158 -10.67 1.51 -11.86
CA HIS A 158 -9.26 1.22 -12.08
C HIS A 158 -8.43 2.45 -11.71
N PRO A 159 -7.88 2.51 -10.48
CA PRO A 159 -7.12 3.66 -10.01
C PRO A 159 -5.82 3.85 -10.82
N ALA A 160 -5.51 5.09 -11.16
CA ALA A 160 -4.26 5.46 -11.82
C ALA A 160 -3.34 6.23 -10.88
N THR A 161 -2.03 6.03 -10.98
CA THR A 161 -1.03 6.73 -10.14
C THR A 161 -1.12 8.25 -10.22
N ARG A 162 -1.55 8.82 -11.36
CA ARG A 162 -1.77 10.26 -11.49
C ARG A 162 -2.82 10.80 -10.52
N SER A 163 -3.83 9.99 -10.17
CA SER A 163 -4.94 10.40 -9.32
C SER A 163 -4.55 10.58 -7.84
N VAL A 164 -3.32 10.21 -7.47
CA VAL A 164 -2.78 10.38 -6.11
C VAL A 164 -1.46 11.15 -6.08
N LYS A 165 -0.93 11.55 -7.25
CA LYS A 165 0.35 12.24 -7.39
C LYS A 165 0.37 13.54 -6.57
N GLY A 166 1.32 13.66 -5.65
CA GLY A 166 1.49 14.82 -4.77
C GLY A 166 0.53 14.87 -3.58
N SER A 167 -0.37 13.89 -3.43
CA SER A 167 -1.30 13.80 -2.30
C SER A 167 -0.93 12.68 -1.34
N ASN A 168 -1.46 12.74 -0.10
CA ASN A 168 -1.30 11.68 0.90
C ASN A 168 -2.33 10.55 0.75
N MET A 169 -3.02 10.46 -0.39
CA MET A 169 -4.08 9.48 -0.63
C MET A 169 -3.50 8.11 -1.03
N CYS A 170 -4.13 7.07 -0.50
CA CYS A 170 -4.12 5.72 -1.03
C CYS A 170 -5.48 5.44 -1.67
N ARG A 171 -5.53 5.13 -2.97
CA ARG A 171 -6.77 4.72 -3.65
C ARG A 171 -6.77 3.24 -3.88
N ILE A 172 -7.89 2.60 -3.53
CA ILE A 172 -8.05 1.14 -3.61
C ILE A 172 -9.29 0.81 -4.43
N ALA A 173 -9.16 -0.21 -5.28
CA ALA A 173 -10.30 -0.85 -5.93
C ALA A 173 -10.19 -2.37 -5.77
N VAL A 174 -11.29 -3.04 -5.49
CA VAL A 174 -11.36 -4.49 -5.33
C VAL A 174 -12.20 -5.11 -6.43
N HIS A 175 -11.71 -6.21 -6.99
CA HIS A 175 -12.39 -6.97 -8.04
C HIS A 175 -12.45 -8.44 -7.62
N HIS A 176 -13.60 -9.07 -7.78
CA HIS A 176 -13.81 -10.49 -7.53
C HIS A 176 -14.25 -11.20 -8.81
N HIS A 177 -13.51 -12.22 -9.17
CA HIS A 177 -13.85 -13.15 -10.26
C HIS A 177 -14.48 -14.39 -9.65
N ALA A 178 -15.81 -14.35 -9.47
CA ALA A 178 -16.55 -15.39 -8.76
C ALA A 178 -16.46 -16.78 -9.42
N ASP A 179 -16.24 -16.83 -10.73
CA ASP A 179 -16.08 -18.07 -11.50
C ASP A 179 -14.77 -18.80 -11.20
N THR A 180 -13.73 -18.05 -10.79
CA THR A 180 -12.40 -18.60 -10.48
C THR A 180 -12.02 -18.48 -9.01
N GLY A 181 -12.79 -17.72 -8.22
CA GLY A 181 -12.45 -17.38 -6.83
C GLY A 181 -11.26 -16.42 -6.72
N GLN A 182 -10.85 -15.80 -7.81
CA GLN A 182 -9.76 -14.83 -7.79
C GLN A 182 -10.22 -13.47 -7.27
N ILE A 183 -9.45 -12.91 -6.36
CA ILE A 183 -9.59 -11.53 -5.88
C ILE A 183 -8.39 -10.74 -6.37
N VAL A 184 -8.65 -9.61 -7.02
CA VAL A 184 -7.63 -8.67 -7.45
C VAL A 184 -7.86 -7.33 -6.76
N VAL A 185 -6.88 -6.88 -5.98
CA VAL A 185 -6.93 -5.57 -5.34
C VAL A 185 -5.90 -4.66 -6.02
N LEU A 186 -6.37 -3.51 -6.47
CA LEU A 186 -5.54 -2.45 -7.03
C LEU A 186 -5.34 -1.38 -5.96
N SER A 187 -4.09 -1.07 -5.63
CA SER A 187 -3.75 -0.03 -4.64
C SER A 187 -2.75 0.93 -5.24
N VAL A 188 -3.07 2.22 -5.24
CA VAL A 188 -2.19 3.27 -5.76
C VAL A 188 -1.88 4.33 -4.72
N ILE A 189 -0.62 4.75 -4.65
CA ILE A 189 -0.13 5.82 -3.77
C ILE A 189 0.90 6.68 -4.51
N ASP A 190 1.14 7.90 -4.02
CA ASP A 190 2.38 8.60 -4.32
C ASP A 190 3.49 8.04 -3.41
N ASN A 191 4.51 7.46 -4.00
CA ASN A 191 5.61 6.80 -3.27
C ASN A 191 6.45 7.75 -2.42
N LEU A 192 6.42 9.06 -2.68
CA LEU A 192 7.15 10.08 -1.92
C LEU A 192 6.26 10.79 -0.89
N VAL A 193 4.93 10.70 -0.99
CA VAL A 193 3.99 11.32 -0.04
C VAL A 193 3.41 10.25 0.88
N LYS A 194 2.33 9.57 0.53
CA LYS A 194 1.76 8.49 1.36
C LYS A 194 2.76 7.36 1.60
N GLY A 195 3.62 7.10 0.63
CA GLY A 195 4.67 6.09 0.76
C GLY A 195 5.93 6.54 1.53
N ALA A 196 6.02 7.80 1.98
CA ALA A 196 7.21 8.32 2.66
C ALA A 196 6.90 9.55 3.53
N SER A 197 7.15 10.77 3.02
CA SER A 197 7.12 12.00 3.82
C SER A 197 5.73 12.37 4.32
N GLY A 198 4.68 12.18 3.54
CA GLY A 198 3.31 12.47 3.94
C GLY A 198 2.85 11.57 5.09
N GLN A 199 3.17 10.28 5.03
CA GLN A 199 2.91 9.37 6.14
C GLN A 199 3.70 9.72 7.39
N ALA A 200 4.94 10.21 7.24
CA ALA A 200 5.73 10.69 8.38
C ALA A 200 5.07 11.91 9.03
N VAL A 201 4.56 12.87 8.24
CA VAL A 201 3.80 14.03 8.75
C VAL A 201 2.49 13.58 9.41
N GLN A 202 1.76 12.64 8.83
CA GLN A 202 0.54 12.06 9.41
C GLN A 202 0.82 11.44 10.78
N ASN A 203 1.90 10.67 10.93
CA ASN A 203 2.35 10.13 12.21
C ASN A 203 2.72 11.24 13.20
N MET A 204 3.45 12.26 12.76
CA MET A 204 3.81 13.41 13.58
C MET A 204 2.57 14.13 14.10
N ASN A 205 1.57 14.35 13.26
CA ASN A 205 0.32 14.98 13.69
C ASN A 205 -0.35 14.20 14.82
N LEU A 206 -0.44 12.87 14.69
CA LEU A 206 -1.00 12.00 15.73
C LEU A 206 -0.18 12.04 17.03
N MET A 207 1.16 11.97 16.94
CA MET A 207 2.06 12.00 18.11
C MET A 207 1.93 13.31 18.91
N PHE A 208 1.69 14.43 18.24
CA PHE A 208 1.57 15.75 18.88
C PHE A 208 0.13 16.18 19.13
N GLY A 209 -0.85 15.30 18.92
CA GLY A 209 -2.27 15.61 19.13
C GLY A 209 -2.82 16.70 18.21
N LEU A 210 -2.22 16.87 17.04
CA LEU A 210 -2.72 17.75 15.98
C LEU A 210 -3.80 17.04 15.18
N ASP A 211 -4.56 17.81 14.37
CA ASP A 211 -5.43 17.22 13.35
C ASP A 211 -4.60 16.32 12.42
N GLU A 212 -4.99 15.06 12.29
CA GLU A 212 -4.28 14.05 11.50
C GLU A 212 -4.02 14.51 10.06
N THR A 213 -4.91 15.33 9.53
CA THR A 213 -4.86 15.83 8.15
C THR A 213 -4.10 17.14 7.98
N ALA A 214 -3.63 17.74 9.09
CA ALA A 214 -2.96 19.04 9.05
C ALA A 214 -1.76 19.04 8.10
N GLY A 215 -1.78 19.97 7.12
CA GLY A 215 -0.73 20.09 6.10
C GLY A 215 -0.73 19.00 5.02
N LEU A 216 -1.72 18.08 5.00
CA LEU A 216 -1.76 16.94 4.09
C LEU A 216 -2.97 16.95 3.13
N ASN A 217 -3.89 17.90 3.28
CA ASN A 217 -5.11 18.03 2.46
C ASN A 217 -4.83 18.57 1.04
N HIS A 218 -3.81 18.05 0.39
CA HIS A 218 -3.50 18.43 -0.99
C HIS A 218 -4.27 17.56 -1.99
N VAL A 219 -4.89 18.21 -2.96
CA VAL A 219 -5.48 17.52 -4.12
C VAL A 219 -4.35 16.97 -4.98
N ALA A 220 -4.60 15.84 -5.62
CA ALA A 220 -3.63 15.27 -6.54
C ALA A 220 -3.29 16.24 -7.68
N LEU A 221 -2.01 16.33 -8.01
CA LEU A 221 -1.51 17.11 -9.14
C LEU A 221 -1.86 16.39 -10.45
N MET A 222 -3.10 16.51 -10.87
CA MET A 222 -3.54 16.03 -12.18
C MET A 222 -3.11 17.03 -13.24
N PRO A 223 -2.38 16.61 -14.30
CA PRO A 223 -2.13 17.48 -15.43
C PRO A 223 -3.39 17.67 -16.28
#